data_bad3589a3b5b7f653c445f959c603287
#
_entry.id   bad3589a3b5b7f653c445f959c603287
#
_cell.length_a   1.000
_cell.length_b   1.000
_cell.length_c   1.000
_cell.angle_alpha   90.00
_cell.angle_beta   90.00
_cell.angle_gamma   90.00
#
_symmetry.space_group_name_H-M   'P 1'
#
loop_
_entity.id
_entity.type
_entity.pdbx_description
1 polymer ?
#
loop_
_entity_poly.entity_id
_entity_poly.type
_entity_poly.pdbx_seq_one_letter_code
_entity_poly.pdbx_strand_id
1 'polypeptide(L)'
;IEIPIKANYREGLTALEYFISSRGARKGLADTALRTADSGYLTRRMVDVSQDVIIREQDCGVTHGIKVSRISENGQVIEKFSDRVRGRYLVGDVVDAETGEVLIPNTKMMMEDDAKLMETRAWVQKNPRQGDECSFDPAKDEYPTVMIRTVLTCKAHSGVCAKCYGMNLATQQPVGPGEAVGIIA
;
A
#
# COMPACT_ATOMS: atom_id res chain seq x y z
N ILE A 1 24.90 10.13 25.78
CA ILE A 1 25.02 9.97 27.24
C ILE A 1 26.28 9.15 27.50
N GLU A 2 27.27 9.76 28.14
CA GLU A 2 28.60 9.16 28.31
C GLU A 2 28.64 8.17 29.49
N ILE A 3 27.74 8.30 30.45
CA ILE A 3 27.70 7.47 31.66
C ILE A 3 26.40 6.67 31.68
N PRO A 4 26.44 5.31 31.74
CA PRO A 4 25.25 4.49 31.81
C PRO A 4 24.59 4.60 33.19
N ILE A 5 23.27 4.81 33.19
CA ILE A 5 22.45 4.79 34.40
C ILE A 5 21.97 3.35 34.61
N LYS A 6 22.31 2.72 35.74
CA LYS A 6 21.96 1.33 36.06
C LYS A 6 20.75 1.21 36.99
N ALA A 7 20.37 2.30 37.63
CA ALA A 7 19.21 2.38 38.53
C ALA A 7 17.98 2.92 37.79
N ASN A 8 16.83 2.83 38.42
CA ASN A 8 15.57 3.39 37.92
C ASN A 8 15.01 4.42 38.93
N TYR A 9 13.98 5.16 38.53
CA TYR A 9 13.36 6.18 39.39
C TYR A 9 12.74 5.59 40.68
N ARG A 10 12.29 4.32 40.68
CA ARG A 10 11.71 3.68 41.84
C ARG A 10 12.75 3.32 42.90
N GLU A 11 13.93 2.90 42.47
CA GLU A 11 15.07 2.60 43.34
C GLU A 11 15.78 3.87 43.82
N GLY A 12 15.65 4.93 43.09
CA GLY A 12 16.36 6.18 43.29
C GLY A 12 17.64 6.28 42.49
N LEU A 13 17.99 7.52 42.12
CA LEU A 13 19.19 7.86 41.36
C LEU A 13 20.16 8.65 42.23
N THR A 14 21.45 8.51 41.93
CA THR A 14 22.44 9.43 42.47
C THR A 14 22.23 10.84 41.90
N ALA A 15 22.74 11.88 42.57
CA ALA A 15 22.62 13.25 42.09
C ALA A 15 23.19 13.45 40.68
N LEU A 16 24.28 12.76 40.35
CA LEU A 16 24.88 12.82 39.01
C LEU A 16 24.01 12.14 37.97
N GLU A 17 23.47 10.96 38.26
CA GLU A 17 22.55 10.23 37.36
C GLU A 17 21.26 11.03 37.12
N TYR A 18 20.72 11.67 38.15
CA TYR A 18 19.56 12.56 38.03
C TYR A 18 19.84 13.75 37.11
N PHE A 19 21.01 14.39 37.27
CA PHE A 19 21.42 15.51 36.43
C PHE A 19 21.54 15.10 34.96
N ILE A 20 22.16 13.95 34.68
CA ILE A 20 22.29 13.41 33.31
C ILE A 20 20.91 13.09 32.74
N SER A 21 20.04 12.44 33.50
CA SER A 21 18.67 12.14 33.13
C SER A 21 17.85 13.39 32.80
N SER A 22 18.01 14.44 33.61
CA SER A 22 17.38 15.76 33.40
C SER A 22 17.83 16.41 32.08
N ARG A 23 19.13 16.33 31.76
CA ARG A 23 19.65 16.82 30.47
C ARG A 23 19.11 16.02 29.29
N GLY A 24 19.01 14.70 29.43
CA GLY A 24 18.41 13.83 28.42
C GLY A 24 16.93 14.15 28.18
N ALA A 25 16.16 14.39 29.24
CA ALA A 25 14.76 14.79 29.16
C ALA A 25 14.62 16.15 28.43
N ARG A 26 15.42 17.14 28.77
CA ARG A 26 15.45 18.44 28.09
C ARG A 26 15.76 18.31 26.60
N LYS A 27 16.76 17.50 26.25
CA LYS A 27 17.09 17.23 24.86
C LYS A 27 15.92 16.58 24.13
N GLY A 28 15.26 15.58 24.74
CA GLY A 28 14.08 14.93 24.16
C GLY A 28 12.93 15.89 23.91
N LEU A 29 12.66 16.81 24.84
CA LEU A 29 11.64 17.85 24.67
C LEU A 29 11.98 18.81 23.53
N ALA A 30 13.24 19.26 23.45
CA ALA A 30 13.69 20.14 22.37
C ALA A 30 13.64 19.43 21.01
N ASP A 31 14.09 18.19 20.91
CA ASP A 31 14.05 17.39 19.67
C ASP A 31 12.60 17.17 19.21
N THR A 32 11.68 16.92 20.11
CA THR A 32 10.25 16.77 19.78
C THR A 32 9.67 18.08 19.22
N ALA A 33 9.95 19.22 19.85
CA ALA A 33 9.49 20.53 19.40
C ALA A 33 10.02 20.88 18.00
N LEU A 34 11.30 20.61 17.72
CA LEU A 34 11.90 20.86 16.40
C LEU A 34 11.36 19.91 15.33
N ARG A 35 11.23 18.63 15.65
CA ARG A 35 10.72 17.60 14.72
C ARG A 35 9.26 17.84 14.32
N THR A 36 8.46 18.42 15.21
CA THR A 36 7.08 18.80 14.93
C THR A 36 7.00 19.85 13.81
N ALA A 37 7.90 20.83 13.81
CA ALA A 37 7.96 21.84 12.76
C ALA A 37 8.29 21.23 11.38
N ASP A 38 9.27 20.34 11.32
CA ASP A 38 9.67 19.64 10.07
C ASP A 38 8.53 18.78 9.53
N SER A 39 7.86 18.03 10.39
CA SER A 39 6.70 17.23 10.04
C SER A 39 5.54 18.09 9.50
N GLY A 40 5.25 19.20 10.16
CA GLY A 40 4.21 20.13 9.74
C GLY A 40 4.50 20.76 8.37
N TYR A 41 5.73 21.15 8.13
CA TYR A 41 6.14 21.70 6.84
C TYR A 41 6.10 20.65 5.71
N LEU A 42 6.52 19.42 5.98
CA LEU A 42 6.41 18.31 5.03
C LEU A 42 4.94 18.05 4.65
N THR A 43 4.07 17.92 5.66
CA THR A 43 2.64 17.68 5.46
C THR A 43 2.01 18.78 4.62
N ARG A 44 2.30 20.06 4.91
CA ARG A 44 1.78 21.19 4.14
C ARG A 44 2.20 21.09 2.67
N ARG A 45 3.47 20.85 2.38
CA ARG A 45 3.96 20.72 0.99
C ARG A 45 3.30 19.57 0.26
N MET A 46 3.09 18.42 0.92
CA MET A 46 2.41 17.28 0.32
C MET A 46 0.96 17.59 0.01
N VAL A 47 0.24 18.24 0.92
CA VAL A 47 -1.15 18.66 0.68
C VAL A 47 -1.23 19.70 -0.46
N ASP A 48 -0.35 20.69 -0.50
CA ASP A 48 -0.32 21.69 -1.56
C ASP A 48 -0.15 21.09 -2.96
N VAL A 49 0.64 20.01 -3.07
CA VAL A 49 0.86 19.31 -4.35
C VAL A 49 -0.28 18.35 -4.68
N SER A 50 -0.86 17.67 -3.69
CA SER A 50 -1.82 16.58 -3.92
C SER A 50 -3.29 17.03 -3.90
N GLN A 51 -3.60 18.26 -3.48
CA GLN A 51 -4.98 18.75 -3.35
C GLN A 51 -5.78 18.68 -4.65
N ASP A 52 -5.12 18.79 -5.80
CA ASP A 52 -5.76 18.76 -7.12
C ASP A 52 -6.01 17.33 -7.64
N VAL A 53 -5.54 16.31 -6.92
CA VAL A 53 -5.75 14.92 -7.29
C VAL A 53 -7.15 14.47 -6.86
N ILE A 54 -8.07 14.50 -7.79
CA ILE A 54 -9.49 14.18 -7.61
C ILE A 54 -9.86 13.06 -8.56
N ILE A 55 -10.83 12.22 -8.19
CA ILE A 55 -11.40 11.22 -9.09
C ILE A 55 -12.29 11.93 -10.12
N ARG A 56 -11.87 11.95 -11.38
CA ARG A 56 -12.60 12.62 -12.47
C ARG A 56 -13.23 11.66 -13.47
N GLU A 57 -12.69 10.47 -13.59
CA GLU A 57 -13.10 9.46 -14.58
C GLU A 57 -13.33 8.12 -13.90
N GLN A 58 -14.24 7.31 -14.45
CA GLN A 58 -14.45 5.95 -13.98
C GLN A 58 -13.31 5.01 -14.40
N ASP A 59 -12.89 5.12 -15.65
CA ASP A 59 -11.88 4.24 -16.25
C ASP A 59 -11.06 4.97 -17.29
N CYS A 60 -9.75 5.01 -17.12
CA CYS A 60 -8.80 5.61 -18.06
C CYS A 60 -8.35 4.65 -19.19
N GLY A 61 -8.84 3.41 -19.23
CA GLY A 61 -8.48 2.43 -20.25
C GLY A 61 -7.00 2.01 -20.26
N VAL A 62 -6.29 2.10 -19.13
CA VAL A 62 -4.89 1.70 -19.05
C VAL A 62 -4.72 0.20 -19.31
N THR A 63 -3.71 -0.16 -20.10
CA THR A 63 -3.41 -1.53 -20.53
C THR A 63 -2.21 -2.13 -19.82
N HIS A 64 -1.58 -1.42 -18.91
CA HIS A 64 -0.43 -1.86 -18.12
C HIS A 64 -0.61 -1.49 -16.65
N GLY A 65 0.12 -2.17 -15.79
CA GLY A 65 0.04 -1.97 -14.35
C GLY A 65 1.36 -2.28 -13.66
N ILE A 66 1.29 -2.61 -12.40
CA ILE A 66 2.44 -3.03 -11.60
C ILE A 66 2.24 -4.49 -11.18
N LYS A 67 3.29 -5.30 -11.31
CA LYS A 67 3.30 -6.68 -10.80
C LYS A 67 3.42 -6.66 -9.29
N VAL A 68 2.52 -7.37 -8.64
CA VAL A 68 2.42 -7.44 -7.17
C VAL A 68 2.40 -8.89 -6.72
N SER A 69 3.24 -9.19 -5.73
CA SER A 69 3.33 -10.46 -5.02
C SER A 69 3.42 -10.20 -3.52
N ARG A 70 3.47 -11.23 -2.70
CA ARG A 70 3.77 -11.08 -1.26
C ARG A 70 5.17 -10.46 -1.07
N ILE A 71 5.37 -9.76 0.03
CA ILE A 71 6.70 -9.29 0.44
C ILE A 71 7.20 -10.20 1.55
N SER A 72 8.34 -10.83 1.30
CA SER A 72 9.02 -11.67 2.29
C SER A 72 10.49 -11.30 2.34
N GLU A 73 11.06 -11.29 3.54
CA GLU A 73 12.47 -11.03 3.78
C GLU A 73 13.00 -12.09 4.77
N ASN A 74 14.12 -12.73 4.42
CA ASN A 74 14.74 -13.78 5.22
C ASN A 74 13.79 -14.93 5.61
N GLY A 75 12.83 -15.30 4.73
CA GLY A 75 11.85 -16.34 4.99
C GLY A 75 10.65 -15.90 5.83
N GLN A 76 10.62 -14.66 6.29
CA GLN A 76 9.51 -14.10 7.05
C GLN A 76 8.62 -13.26 6.14
N VAL A 77 7.31 -13.51 6.16
CA VAL A 77 6.35 -12.72 5.38
C VAL A 77 6.11 -11.39 6.09
N ILE A 78 6.50 -10.28 5.47
CA ILE A 78 6.29 -8.91 5.96
C ILE A 78 4.88 -8.47 5.61
N GLU A 79 4.45 -8.69 4.36
CA GLU A 79 3.13 -8.30 3.88
C GLU A 79 2.54 -9.41 3.01
N LYS A 80 1.30 -9.79 3.32
CA LYS A 80 0.59 -10.87 2.62
C LYS A 80 0.15 -10.42 1.23
N PHE A 81 0.03 -11.37 0.31
CA PHE A 81 -0.52 -11.11 -1.01
C PHE A 81 -1.93 -10.50 -0.95
N SER A 82 -2.81 -11.05 -0.10
CA SER A 82 -4.18 -10.57 0.09
C SER A 82 -4.25 -9.09 0.46
N ASP A 83 -3.36 -8.62 1.34
CA ASP A 83 -3.36 -7.23 1.81
C ASP A 83 -2.93 -6.25 0.71
N ARG A 84 -2.01 -6.69 -0.17
CA ARG A 84 -1.51 -5.90 -1.28
C ARG A 84 -2.48 -5.76 -2.46
N VAL A 85 -3.33 -6.76 -2.69
CA VAL A 85 -4.28 -6.75 -3.82
C VAL A 85 -5.69 -6.32 -3.42
N ARG A 86 -6.01 -6.35 -2.14
CA ARG A 86 -7.30 -5.93 -1.62
C ARG A 86 -7.63 -4.50 -2.05
N GLY A 87 -8.84 -4.31 -2.59
CA GLY A 87 -9.33 -3.01 -3.02
C GLY A 87 -8.74 -2.50 -4.34
N ARG A 88 -7.95 -3.33 -5.04
CA ARG A 88 -7.37 -2.98 -6.34
C ARG A 88 -8.14 -3.65 -7.48
N TYR A 89 -7.98 -3.10 -8.68
CA TYR A 89 -8.51 -3.66 -9.91
C TYR A 89 -7.38 -4.33 -10.70
N LEU A 90 -7.70 -5.42 -11.35
CA LEU A 90 -6.80 -6.12 -12.25
C LEU A 90 -6.65 -5.35 -13.57
N VAL A 91 -5.50 -5.52 -14.23
CA VAL A 91 -5.29 -4.99 -15.59
C VAL A 91 -6.03 -5.84 -16.62
N GLY A 92 -5.98 -7.16 -16.46
CA GLY A 92 -6.66 -8.13 -17.31
C GLY A 92 -7.42 -9.16 -16.50
N ASP A 93 -8.30 -9.91 -17.17
CA ASP A 93 -9.08 -10.95 -16.52
C ASP A 93 -8.19 -12.11 -16.08
N VAL A 94 -8.45 -12.63 -14.89
CA VAL A 94 -7.84 -13.88 -14.41
C VAL A 94 -8.75 -15.04 -14.78
N VAL A 95 -8.19 -15.97 -15.55
CA VAL A 95 -8.89 -17.17 -16.01
C VAL A 95 -8.25 -18.41 -15.38
N ASP A 96 -9.05 -19.43 -15.16
CA ASP A 96 -8.58 -20.75 -14.73
C ASP A 96 -7.69 -21.38 -15.80
N ALA A 97 -6.56 -21.94 -15.39
CA ALA A 97 -5.61 -22.55 -16.32
C ALA A 97 -6.13 -23.83 -16.98
N GLU A 98 -7.05 -24.56 -16.32
CA GLU A 98 -7.58 -25.84 -16.81
C GLU A 98 -8.88 -25.65 -17.58
N THR A 99 -9.83 -24.91 -17.03
CA THR A 99 -11.17 -24.76 -17.62
C THR A 99 -11.27 -23.58 -18.58
N GLY A 100 -10.41 -22.58 -18.45
CA GLY A 100 -10.47 -21.34 -19.23
C GLY A 100 -11.60 -20.40 -18.80
N GLU A 101 -12.32 -20.71 -17.73
CA GLU A 101 -13.36 -19.86 -17.17
C GLU A 101 -12.77 -18.61 -16.50
N VAL A 102 -13.48 -17.49 -16.57
CA VAL A 102 -13.08 -16.25 -15.89
C VAL A 102 -13.33 -16.39 -14.40
N LEU A 103 -12.29 -16.48 -13.61
CA LEU A 103 -12.34 -16.52 -12.15
C LEU A 103 -12.58 -15.13 -11.57
N ILE A 104 -11.83 -14.15 -12.03
CA ILE A 104 -11.92 -12.77 -11.56
C ILE A 104 -11.86 -11.84 -12.78
N PRO A 105 -12.95 -11.14 -13.11
CA PRO A 105 -12.95 -10.17 -14.19
C PRO A 105 -12.24 -8.87 -13.77
N ASN A 106 -11.61 -8.20 -14.72
CA ASN A 106 -10.93 -6.91 -14.51
C ASN A 106 -11.88 -5.76 -14.14
N THR A 107 -13.19 -5.98 -14.29
CA THR A 107 -14.23 -5.03 -13.90
C THR A 107 -14.58 -5.08 -12.43
N LYS A 108 -14.20 -6.16 -11.74
CA LYS A 108 -14.46 -6.37 -10.31
C LYS A 108 -13.27 -5.86 -9.47
N MET A 109 -13.59 -5.17 -8.39
CA MET A 109 -12.62 -4.83 -7.36
C MET A 109 -12.28 -6.08 -6.55
N MET A 110 -10.99 -6.35 -6.37
CA MET A 110 -10.52 -7.51 -5.63
C MET A 110 -10.79 -7.38 -4.13
N MET A 111 -11.32 -8.45 -3.57
CA MET A 111 -11.53 -8.60 -2.13
C MET A 111 -10.65 -9.73 -1.57
N GLU A 112 -10.69 -9.92 -0.28
CA GLU A 112 -9.85 -10.92 0.40
C GLU A 112 -10.15 -12.36 -0.06
N ASP A 113 -11.41 -12.67 -0.34
CA ASP A 113 -11.82 -14.00 -0.84
C ASP A 113 -11.27 -14.27 -2.25
N ASP A 114 -11.24 -13.24 -3.11
CA ASP A 114 -10.64 -13.36 -4.43
C ASP A 114 -9.13 -13.61 -4.34
N ALA A 115 -8.44 -12.97 -3.41
CA ALA A 115 -7.01 -13.21 -3.17
C ALA A 115 -6.74 -14.64 -2.69
N LYS A 116 -7.54 -15.16 -1.77
CA LYS A 116 -7.45 -16.56 -1.31
C LYS A 116 -7.71 -17.56 -2.44
N LEU A 117 -8.66 -17.26 -3.32
CA LEU A 117 -8.91 -18.07 -4.50
C LEU A 117 -7.69 -18.14 -5.41
N MET A 118 -7.00 -17.00 -5.60
CA MET A 118 -5.78 -16.91 -6.41
C MET A 118 -4.57 -17.62 -5.79
N GLU A 119 -4.53 -17.80 -4.48
CA GLU A 119 -3.48 -18.55 -3.80
C GLU A 119 -3.68 -20.08 -3.87
N THR A 120 -4.90 -20.53 -4.15
CA THR A 120 -5.26 -21.97 -4.10
C THR A 120 -5.41 -22.64 -5.46
N ARG A 121 -5.62 -21.89 -6.53
CA ARG A 121 -5.85 -22.43 -7.89
C ARG A 121 -4.78 -21.98 -8.87
N ALA A 122 -4.58 -22.82 -9.90
CA ALA A 122 -3.77 -22.45 -11.07
C ALA A 122 -4.56 -21.49 -11.97
N TRP A 123 -3.95 -20.40 -12.39
CA TRP A 123 -4.58 -19.40 -13.24
C TRP A 123 -3.60 -18.68 -14.16
N VAL A 124 -4.15 -18.02 -15.17
CA VAL A 124 -3.44 -17.17 -16.11
C VAL A 124 -4.16 -15.82 -16.19
N GLN A 125 -3.43 -14.72 -16.08
CA GLN A 125 -3.96 -13.39 -16.28
C GLN A 125 -3.84 -12.97 -17.75
N LYS A 126 -4.97 -12.70 -18.42
CA LYS A 126 -5.02 -12.23 -19.80
C LYS A 126 -4.83 -10.73 -19.85
N ASN A 127 -3.60 -10.28 -19.93
CA ASN A 127 -3.27 -8.87 -20.02
C ASN A 127 -3.36 -8.35 -21.46
N PRO A 128 -3.84 -7.11 -21.70
CA PRO A 128 -3.96 -6.53 -23.03
C PRO A 128 -2.62 -6.32 -23.74
N ARG A 129 -1.51 -6.18 -22.99
CA ARG A 129 -0.18 -5.96 -23.53
C ARG A 129 0.59 -7.28 -23.58
N GLN A 130 1.13 -7.60 -24.75
CA GLN A 130 2.02 -8.75 -24.92
C GLN A 130 3.30 -8.60 -24.09
N GLY A 131 3.70 -9.67 -23.41
CA GLY A 131 4.88 -9.71 -22.53
C GLY A 131 4.61 -9.34 -21.06
N ASP A 132 3.40 -8.92 -20.73
CA ASP A 132 2.98 -8.64 -19.36
C ASP A 132 2.16 -9.81 -18.76
N GLU A 133 2.32 -11.01 -19.30
CA GLU A 133 1.60 -12.19 -18.83
C GLU A 133 2.00 -12.54 -17.40
N CYS A 134 1.00 -12.87 -16.60
CA CYS A 134 1.15 -13.39 -15.26
C CYS A 134 0.41 -14.74 -15.18
N SER A 135 1.05 -15.72 -14.63
CA SER A 135 0.46 -17.04 -14.38
C SER A 135 0.90 -17.52 -13.00
N PHE A 136 0.12 -18.40 -12.43
CA PHE A 136 0.42 -19.02 -11.15
C PHE A 136 -0.02 -20.49 -11.19
N ASP A 137 0.86 -21.37 -10.75
CA ASP A 137 0.59 -22.78 -10.55
C ASP A 137 1.06 -23.18 -9.15
N PRO A 138 0.13 -23.52 -8.23
CA PRO A 138 0.47 -23.85 -6.85
C PRO A 138 1.39 -25.07 -6.72
N ALA A 139 1.54 -25.88 -7.77
CA ALA A 139 2.49 -27.00 -7.80
C ALA A 139 3.92 -26.57 -8.14
N LYS A 140 4.13 -25.41 -8.75
CA LYS A 140 5.43 -24.94 -9.25
C LYS A 140 5.89 -23.65 -8.59
N ASP A 141 4.95 -22.76 -8.29
CA ASP A 141 5.23 -21.42 -7.83
C ASP A 141 5.00 -21.31 -6.31
N GLU A 142 5.90 -20.68 -5.61
CA GLU A 142 5.80 -20.50 -4.17
C GLU A 142 4.72 -19.48 -3.78
N TYR A 143 4.47 -18.48 -4.65
CA TYR A 143 3.48 -17.42 -4.41
C TYR A 143 2.98 -16.78 -5.70
N PRO A 144 1.72 -16.32 -5.71
CA PRO A 144 1.15 -15.68 -6.88
C PRO A 144 1.77 -14.29 -7.13
N THR A 145 1.90 -13.97 -8.42
CA THR A 145 2.28 -12.63 -8.88
C THR A 145 1.28 -12.16 -9.91
N VAL A 146 0.58 -11.07 -9.63
CA VAL A 146 -0.51 -10.53 -10.45
C VAL A 146 -0.25 -9.09 -10.86
N MET A 147 -0.75 -8.68 -12.02
CA MET A 147 -0.66 -7.30 -12.48
C MET A 147 -1.93 -6.54 -12.09
N ILE A 148 -1.76 -5.51 -11.26
CA ILE A 148 -2.84 -4.65 -10.79
C ILE A 148 -2.73 -3.24 -11.37
N ARG A 149 -3.87 -2.56 -11.42
CA ARG A 149 -3.95 -1.13 -11.74
C ARG A 149 -3.54 -0.29 -10.54
N THR A 150 -2.82 0.79 -10.78
CA THR A 150 -2.38 1.72 -9.73
C THR A 150 -2.50 3.17 -10.20
N VAL A 151 -2.47 4.09 -9.27
CA VAL A 151 -2.45 5.54 -9.58
C VAL A 151 -1.20 5.95 -10.35
N LEU A 152 -0.08 5.23 -10.17
CA LEU A 152 1.20 5.52 -10.83
C LEU A 152 1.16 5.25 -12.35
N THR A 153 0.29 4.34 -12.79
CA THR A 153 0.14 3.97 -14.21
C THR A 153 -1.13 4.55 -14.83
N CYS A 154 -1.88 5.35 -14.07
CA CYS A 154 -3.12 5.94 -14.55
C CYS A 154 -2.89 6.88 -15.73
N LYS A 155 -3.70 6.74 -16.78
CA LYS A 155 -3.67 7.57 -17.99
C LYS A 155 -4.74 8.66 -18.01
N ALA A 156 -5.42 8.93 -16.89
CA ALA A 156 -6.38 10.02 -16.81
C ALA A 156 -5.72 11.36 -17.14
N HIS A 157 -6.38 12.18 -17.94
CA HIS A 157 -5.85 13.46 -18.37
C HIS A 157 -5.65 14.43 -17.20
N SER A 158 -6.51 14.35 -16.19
CA SER A 158 -6.44 15.18 -14.99
C SER A 158 -6.93 14.37 -13.77
N GLY A 159 -6.22 14.46 -12.67
CA GLY A 159 -6.51 13.64 -11.49
C GLY A 159 -6.19 12.16 -11.71
N VAL A 160 -7.03 11.29 -11.18
CA VAL A 160 -6.93 9.83 -11.34
C VAL A 160 -8.31 9.24 -11.62
N CYS A 161 -8.37 8.06 -12.25
CA CYS A 161 -9.62 7.37 -12.46
C CYS A 161 -9.97 6.45 -11.27
N ALA A 162 -11.26 6.16 -11.11
CA ALA A 162 -11.78 5.35 -10.01
C ALA A 162 -11.15 3.94 -9.97
N LYS A 163 -11.02 3.28 -11.11
CA LYS A 163 -10.43 1.93 -11.17
C LYS A 163 -8.93 1.90 -10.84
N CYS A 164 -8.16 2.93 -11.20
CA CYS A 164 -6.73 2.98 -10.84
C CYS A 164 -6.51 3.31 -9.36
N TYR A 165 -7.42 4.06 -8.75
CA TYR A 165 -7.39 4.31 -7.32
C TYR A 165 -7.89 3.09 -6.54
N GLY A 166 -9.07 2.56 -6.89
CA GLY A 166 -9.64 1.36 -6.31
C GLY A 166 -10.62 1.63 -5.18
N MET A 167 -10.35 1.09 -4.00
CA MET A 167 -11.25 1.10 -2.85
C MET A 167 -11.14 2.39 -2.02
N ASN A 168 -12.29 2.93 -1.64
CA ASN A 168 -12.39 3.90 -0.57
C ASN A 168 -12.23 3.17 0.78
N LEU A 169 -11.19 3.50 1.54
CA LEU A 169 -10.86 2.80 2.79
C LEU A 169 -11.89 2.98 3.91
N ALA A 170 -12.65 4.07 3.88
CA ALA A 170 -13.67 4.34 4.89
C ALA A 170 -14.94 3.49 4.69
N THR A 171 -15.39 3.37 3.44
CA THR A 171 -16.64 2.67 3.09
C THR A 171 -16.44 1.24 2.60
N GLN A 172 -15.19 0.87 2.26
CA GLN A 172 -14.79 -0.40 1.63
C GLN A 172 -15.50 -0.68 0.30
N GLN A 173 -15.95 0.37 -0.36
CA GLN A 173 -16.61 0.33 -1.67
C GLN A 173 -15.72 0.98 -2.74
N PRO A 174 -15.96 0.76 -4.03
CA PRO A 174 -15.27 1.47 -5.08
C PRO A 174 -15.42 2.98 -4.91
N VAL A 175 -14.33 3.71 -5.12
CA VAL A 175 -14.32 5.17 -5.00
C VAL A 175 -15.26 5.80 -6.04
N GLY A 176 -16.00 6.83 -5.63
CA GLY A 176 -16.90 7.59 -6.50
C GLY A 176 -16.21 8.75 -7.22
N PRO A 177 -16.78 9.24 -8.34
CA PRO A 177 -16.30 10.44 -8.99
C PRO A 177 -16.48 11.65 -8.08
N GLY A 178 -15.52 12.58 -8.11
CA GLY A 178 -15.51 13.80 -7.31
C GLY A 178 -14.85 13.67 -5.94
N GLU A 179 -14.42 12.47 -5.52
CA GLU A 179 -13.67 12.31 -4.27
C GLU A 179 -12.27 12.90 -4.37
N ALA A 180 -11.90 13.73 -3.38
CA ALA A 180 -10.60 14.39 -3.28
C ALA A 180 -9.57 13.45 -2.64
N VAL A 181 -9.19 12.41 -3.33
CA VAL A 181 -8.31 11.35 -2.83
C VAL A 181 -6.90 11.83 -2.49
N GLY A 182 -6.44 12.90 -3.11
CA GLY A 182 -5.13 13.48 -2.83
C GLY A 182 -5.04 14.14 -1.44
N ILE A 183 -6.15 14.63 -0.90
CA ILE A 183 -6.19 15.17 0.46
C ILE A 183 -6.32 14.04 1.49
N ILE A 184 -7.03 12.96 1.14
CA ILE A 184 -7.23 11.81 2.02
C ILE A 184 -5.93 11.04 2.20
N ALA A 185 -5.12 10.92 1.16
CA ALA A 185 -3.82 10.29 1.22
C ALA A 185 -2.79 11.14 1.97
#